data_67aacb4350c736292f16ee74f78c69a3
#
_entry.id   67aacb4350c736292f16ee74f78c69a3
#
_cell.length_a   1.000
_cell.length_b   1.000
_cell.length_c   1.000
_cell.angle_alpha   90.00
_cell.angle_beta   90.00
_cell.angle_gamma   90.00
#
_symmetry.space_group_name_H-M   'P 1'
#
loop_
_entity.id
_entity.type
_entity.pdbx_description
1 polymer ?
#
loop_
_entity_poly.entity_id
_entity_poly.type
_entity_poly.pdbx_seq_one_letter_code
_entity_poly.pdbx_strand_id
1 'polypeptide(L)'
;MTQIPFAGLSNAIPLAAYCAGVNLLARLRDRPYRVCPFGEDGIHIAEDFGIEDPKAICICRRGRHWRYKRGVMRGVDLVARQYGLDKLDIRPGGVFVDCGANVGELGLWAAQRDLAYTAFEPELLEARCCDLNNFEGRPETRRIALWHEASMLQFHSKPDTADSSVFEIDAAAAPREVEAMRLDAAIDSDTFGPGTRIFKLEAEGAEPEVLQGATGVMKHFDYVAADCGYERGRAAAHTFVEVHDLLLAMGFRLVHASFGRVTAIYQNKARTE
;
A
#
# COMPACT_ATOMS: atom_id res chain seq x y z
N MET A 1 -11.48 4.43 -15.96
CA MET A 1 -11.87 3.62 -14.78
C MET A 1 -13.36 3.74 -14.56
N THR A 2 -14.12 2.65 -14.65
CA THR A 2 -15.56 2.65 -14.42
C THR A 2 -15.79 2.82 -12.91
N GLN A 3 -16.20 4.00 -12.50
CA GLN A 3 -16.70 4.24 -11.14
C GLN A 3 -17.79 3.22 -10.86
N ILE A 4 -17.63 2.44 -9.79
CA ILE A 4 -18.68 1.53 -9.31
C ILE A 4 -19.73 2.40 -8.63
N PRO A 5 -20.94 2.58 -9.18
CA PRO A 5 -21.94 3.52 -8.65
C PRO A 5 -22.60 3.06 -7.33
N PHE A 6 -22.03 2.07 -6.64
CA PHE A 6 -22.59 1.43 -5.43
C PHE A 6 -21.84 1.74 -4.12
N ALA A 7 -20.75 2.51 -4.12
CA ALA A 7 -19.97 2.75 -2.91
C ALA A 7 -20.79 3.51 -1.82
N GLY A 8 -21.57 4.52 -2.20
CA GLY A 8 -22.39 5.27 -1.26
C GLY A 8 -23.56 4.49 -0.64
N LEU A 9 -24.18 3.57 -1.40
CA LEU A 9 -25.27 2.73 -0.89
C LEU A 9 -24.78 1.65 0.10
N SER A 10 -23.55 1.16 -0.08
CA SER A 10 -23.01 0.11 0.80
C SER A 10 -22.81 0.59 2.24
N ASN A 11 -22.48 1.87 2.44
CA ASN A 11 -22.23 2.44 3.76
C ASN A 11 -23.53 2.73 4.55
N ALA A 12 -24.69 2.82 3.88
CA ALA A 12 -25.99 2.99 4.51
C ALA A 12 -26.54 1.67 5.10
N ILE A 13 -26.02 0.52 4.70
CA ILE A 13 -26.47 -0.79 5.18
C ILE A 13 -25.72 -1.14 6.48
N PRO A 14 -26.40 -1.62 7.55
CA PRO A 14 -25.73 -2.10 8.74
C PRO A 14 -24.66 -3.15 8.40
N LEU A 15 -23.49 -3.07 9.05
CA LEU A 15 -22.32 -3.89 8.73
C LEU A 15 -22.63 -5.40 8.72
N ALA A 16 -23.35 -5.89 9.72
CA ALA A 16 -23.72 -7.30 9.80
C ALA A 16 -24.60 -7.75 8.62
N ALA A 17 -25.57 -6.92 8.21
CA ALA A 17 -26.44 -7.20 7.08
C ALA A 17 -25.67 -7.19 5.76
N TYR A 18 -24.74 -6.25 5.60
CA TYR A 18 -23.83 -6.22 4.45
C TYR A 18 -23.00 -7.51 4.35
N CYS A 19 -22.35 -7.91 5.45
CA CYS A 19 -21.55 -9.12 5.48
C CYS A 19 -22.39 -10.38 5.20
N ALA A 20 -23.60 -10.47 5.75
CA ALA A 20 -24.51 -11.57 5.46
C ALA A 20 -24.87 -11.65 3.96
N GLY A 21 -25.17 -10.52 3.34
CA GLY A 21 -25.47 -10.44 1.89
C GLY A 21 -24.28 -10.86 1.02
N VAL A 22 -23.07 -10.34 1.35
CA VAL A 22 -21.83 -10.73 0.65
C VAL A 22 -21.57 -12.24 0.78
N ASN A 23 -21.72 -12.80 1.98
CA ASN A 23 -21.50 -14.21 2.23
C ASN A 23 -22.51 -15.12 1.50
N LEU A 24 -23.77 -14.69 1.43
CA LEU A 24 -24.79 -15.41 0.65
C LEU A 24 -24.41 -15.44 -0.84
N LEU A 25 -24.04 -14.29 -1.40
CA LEU A 25 -23.61 -14.19 -2.79
C LEU A 25 -22.32 -15.00 -3.06
N ALA A 26 -21.38 -15.02 -2.11
CA ALA A 26 -20.16 -15.82 -2.22
C ALA A 26 -20.49 -17.31 -2.29
N ARG A 27 -21.39 -17.81 -1.43
CA ARG A 27 -21.88 -19.21 -1.46
C ARG A 27 -22.58 -19.56 -2.77
N LEU A 28 -23.49 -18.70 -3.24
CA LEU A 28 -24.23 -18.93 -4.49
C LEU A 28 -23.32 -18.95 -5.74
N ARG A 29 -22.14 -18.35 -5.65
CA ARG A 29 -21.16 -18.28 -6.73
C ARG A 29 -19.92 -19.16 -6.51
N ASP A 30 -19.99 -20.04 -5.53
CA ASP A 30 -18.87 -20.93 -5.14
C ASP A 30 -17.54 -20.16 -5.01
N ARG A 31 -17.54 -19.11 -4.18
CA ARG A 31 -16.35 -18.29 -3.92
C ARG A 31 -15.70 -18.70 -2.61
N PRO A 32 -14.35 -18.87 -2.58
CA PRO A 32 -13.61 -19.37 -1.42
C PRO A 32 -13.31 -18.29 -0.38
N TYR A 33 -14.24 -17.36 -0.12
CA TYR A 33 -14.04 -16.34 0.90
C TYR A 33 -15.28 -16.05 1.69
N ARG A 34 -15.08 -15.58 2.90
CA ARG A 34 -16.12 -15.05 3.77
C ARG A 34 -15.70 -13.68 4.30
N VAL A 35 -16.68 -12.82 4.48
CA VAL A 35 -16.51 -11.50 5.10
C VAL A 35 -17.27 -11.48 6.41
N CYS A 36 -16.65 -11.00 7.49
CA CYS A 36 -17.32 -10.82 8.79
C CYS A 36 -16.99 -9.44 9.38
N PRO A 37 -17.88 -8.89 10.21
CA PRO A 37 -17.60 -7.67 10.94
C PRO A 37 -16.42 -7.87 11.88
N PHE A 38 -15.58 -6.85 12.03
CA PHE A 38 -14.50 -6.83 13.01
C PHE A 38 -14.44 -5.48 13.71
N GLY A 39 -14.58 -5.46 15.02
CA GLY A 39 -14.59 -4.26 15.84
C GLY A 39 -15.80 -3.34 15.58
N GLU A 40 -15.77 -2.18 16.21
CA GLU A 40 -16.83 -1.14 16.11
C GLU A 40 -16.62 -0.21 14.91
N ASP A 41 -15.41 -0.13 14.38
CA ASP A 41 -14.98 0.84 13.36
C ASP A 41 -15.29 0.40 11.91
N GLY A 42 -16.11 -0.64 11.71
CA GLY A 42 -16.46 -1.12 10.37
C GLY A 42 -15.35 -1.89 9.66
N ILE A 43 -14.36 -2.40 10.38
CA ILE A 43 -13.30 -3.24 9.86
C ILE A 43 -13.87 -4.61 9.51
N HIS A 44 -13.53 -5.10 8.30
CA HIS A 44 -13.93 -6.42 7.82
C HIS A 44 -12.77 -7.39 7.87
N ILE A 45 -13.08 -8.67 8.01
CA ILE A 45 -12.13 -9.74 7.78
C ILE A 45 -12.58 -10.48 6.53
N ALA A 46 -11.67 -10.62 5.56
CA ALA A 46 -11.84 -11.50 4.43
C ALA A 46 -10.99 -12.76 4.68
N GLU A 47 -11.61 -13.93 4.66
CA GLU A 47 -10.95 -15.22 4.93
C GLU A 47 -10.97 -16.08 3.68
N ASP A 48 -9.89 -16.81 3.46
CA ASP A 48 -9.76 -17.76 2.36
C ASP A 48 -10.11 -19.16 2.85
N PHE A 49 -11.26 -19.67 2.40
CA PHE A 49 -11.77 -20.98 2.80
C PHE A 49 -11.48 -22.06 1.75
N GLY A 50 -11.24 -23.27 2.18
CA GLY A 50 -11.08 -24.44 1.33
C GLY A 50 -9.65 -24.72 0.90
N ILE A 51 -8.67 -24.11 1.57
CA ILE A 51 -7.25 -24.44 1.47
C ILE A 51 -6.73 -24.97 2.83
N GLU A 52 -5.62 -25.69 2.83
CA GLU A 52 -5.05 -26.28 4.05
C GLU A 52 -4.64 -25.24 5.09
N ASP A 53 -4.16 -24.05 4.63
CA ASP A 53 -3.77 -22.94 5.50
C ASP A 53 -4.55 -21.68 5.09
N PRO A 54 -5.80 -21.50 5.55
CA PRO A 54 -6.62 -20.37 5.21
C PRO A 54 -6.00 -19.08 5.75
N LYS A 55 -5.93 -18.07 4.91
CA LYS A 55 -5.43 -16.75 5.26
C LYS A 55 -6.58 -15.79 5.49
N ALA A 56 -6.40 -14.92 6.48
CA ALA A 56 -7.33 -13.83 6.77
C ALA A 56 -6.66 -12.48 6.52
N ILE A 57 -7.45 -11.49 6.14
CA ILE A 57 -7.01 -10.11 6.02
C ILE A 57 -8.07 -9.16 6.58
N CYS A 58 -7.63 -8.21 7.39
CA CYS A 58 -8.44 -7.11 7.88
C CYS A 58 -8.46 -5.97 6.86
N ILE A 59 -9.65 -5.47 6.55
CA ILE A 59 -9.84 -4.32 5.67
C ILE A 59 -10.80 -3.31 6.31
N CYS A 60 -10.50 -2.03 6.21
CA CYS A 60 -11.35 -0.97 6.75
C CYS A 60 -12.40 -0.44 5.75
N ARG A 61 -12.32 -0.79 4.47
CA ARG A 61 -13.23 -0.33 3.42
C ARG A 61 -14.04 -1.48 2.83
N ARG A 62 -15.34 -1.51 3.10
CA ARG A 62 -16.29 -2.57 2.68
C ARG A 62 -16.16 -2.90 1.20
N GLY A 63 -16.12 -1.88 0.34
CA GLY A 63 -16.08 -2.05 -1.11
C GLY A 63 -14.87 -2.80 -1.64
N ARG A 64 -13.81 -2.96 -0.84
CA ARG A 64 -12.58 -3.63 -1.30
C ARG A 64 -12.58 -5.15 -1.12
N HIS A 65 -13.57 -5.75 -0.42
CA HIS A 65 -13.63 -7.21 -0.21
C HIS A 65 -13.64 -8.01 -1.52
N TRP A 66 -14.17 -7.45 -2.61
CA TRP A 66 -14.22 -8.14 -3.91
C TRP A 66 -12.84 -8.52 -4.47
N ARG A 67 -11.77 -7.85 -4.02
CA ARG A 67 -10.38 -8.16 -4.39
C ARG A 67 -10.00 -9.57 -3.97
N TYR A 68 -10.55 -10.04 -2.85
CA TYR A 68 -10.23 -11.34 -2.25
C TYR A 68 -11.23 -12.46 -2.63
N LYS A 69 -12.15 -12.21 -3.56
CA LYS A 69 -13.19 -13.17 -3.99
C LYS A 69 -12.67 -14.50 -4.54
N ARG A 70 -11.38 -14.60 -4.80
CA ARG A 70 -10.69 -15.80 -5.29
C ARG A 70 -9.62 -16.31 -4.33
N GLY A 71 -9.65 -15.88 -3.08
CA GLY A 71 -8.67 -16.16 -2.05
C GLY A 71 -7.86 -14.94 -1.65
N VAL A 72 -7.48 -14.89 -0.36
CA VAL A 72 -6.76 -13.76 0.22
C VAL A 72 -5.39 -13.59 -0.43
N MET A 73 -4.58 -14.65 -0.45
CA MET A 73 -3.22 -14.56 -1.01
C MET A 73 -3.21 -14.29 -2.52
N ARG A 74 -4.25 -14.77 -3.24
CA ARG A 74 -4.41 -14.41 -4.65
C ARG A 74 -4.73 -12.93 -4.85
N GLY A 75 -5.48 -12.32 -3.92
CA GLY A 75 -5.70 -10.88 -3.88
C GLY A 75 -4.41 -10.11 -3.62
N VAL A 76 -3.62 -10.57 -2.66
CA VAL A 76 -2.29 -10.03 -2.33
C VAL A 76 -1.35 -10.10 -3.54
N ASP A 77 -1.26 -11.24 -4.23
CA ASP A 77 -0.45 -11.41 -5.43
C ASP A 77 -0.88 -10.49 -6.57
N LEU A 78 -2.18 -10.23 -6.70
CA LEU A 78 -2.67 -9.27 -7.70
C LEU A 78 -2.19 -7.85 -7.40
N VAL A 79 -2.16 -7.45 -6.11
CA VAL A 79 -1.59 -6.15 -5.69
C VAL A 79 -0.10 -6.12 -6.00
N ALA A 80 0.66 -7.14 -5.61
CA ALA A 80 2.09 -7.22 -5.90
C ALA A 80 2.41 -7.10 -7.39
N ARG A 81 1.62 -7.75 -8.25
CA ARG A 81 1.75 -7.63 -9.72
C ARG A 81 1.45 -6.24 -10.26
N GLN A 82 0.55 -5.48 -9.62
CA GLN A 82 0.27 -4.09 -10.01
C GLN A 82 1.52 -3.21 -9.91
N TYR A 83 2.39 -3.49 -8.92
CA TYR A 83 3.69 -2.83 -8.75
C TYR A 83 4.82 -3.50 -9.51
N GLY A 84 4.57 -4.61 -10.22
CA GLY A 84 5.59 -5.37 -10.95
C GLY A 84 6.51 -6.20 -10.05
N LEU A 85 6.15 -6.41 -8.77
CA LEU A 85 6.98 -7.16 -7.81
C LEU A 85 7.17 -8.63 -8.20
N ASP A 86 6.30 -9.19 -9.03
CA ASP A 86 6.43 -10.53 -9.62
C ASP A 86 7.58 -10.64 -10.64
N LYS A 87 8.20 -9.52 -11.03
CA LYS A 87 9.35 -9.45 -11.95
C LYS A 87 10.70 -9.47 -11.23
N LEU A 88 10.68 -9.38 -9.90
CA LEU A 88 11.90 -9.25 -9.10
C LEU A 88 12.46 -10.62 -8.73
N ASP A 89 13.79 -10.72 -8.75
CA ASP A 89 14.51 -11.82 -8.14
C ASP A 89 14.73 -11.52 -6.66
N ILE A 90 14.08 -12.29 -5.80
CA ILE A 90 14.01 -12.05 -4.35
C ILE A 90 14.92 -13.02 -3.62
N ARG A 91 15.94 -12.49 -2.95
CA ARG A 91 16.76 -13.22 -1.99
C ARG A 91 16.18 -13.03 -0.58
N PRO A 92 15.91 -14.11 0.18
CA PRO A 92 15.36 -14.03 1.54
C PRO A 92 16.30 -13.31 2.52
N GLY A 93 15.79 -12.94 3.69
CA GLY A 93 16.55 -12.23 4.72
C GLY A 93 16.80 -10.75 4.43
N GLY A 94 16.07 -10.17 3.52
CA GLY A 94 16.09 -8.74 3.20
C GLY A 94 14.97 -7.96 3.86
N VAL A 95 14.61 -6.81 3.28
CA VAL A 95 13.56 -5.93 3.79
C VAL A 95 12.67 -5.39 2.68
N PHE A 96 11.39 -5.25 3.00
CA PHE A 96 10.41 -4.53 2.22
C PHE A 96 9.94 -3.30 3.00
N VAL A 97 10.31 -2.11 2.51
CA VAL A 97 9.88 -0.82 3.06
C VAL A 97 8.71 -0.31 2.23
N ASP A 98 7.58 -0.10 2.87
CA ASP A 98 6.30 0.20 2.23
C ASP A 98 5.83 1.62 2.57
N CYS A 99 5.98 2.54 1.63
CA CYS A 99 5.42 3.87 1.69
C CYS A 99 3.99 3.87 1.16
N GLY A 100 3.02 4.26 2.00
CA GLY A 100 1.59 4.14 1.71
C GLY A 100 1.12 2.69 1.83
N ALA A 101 1.38 2.08 3.00
CA ALA A 101 1.14 0.66 3.22
C ALA A 101 -0.34 0.25 3.17
N ASN A 102 -1.26 1.21 3.32
CA ASN A 102 -2.69 0.96 3.38
C ASN A 102 -3.00 -0.12 4.42
N VAL A 103 -3.74 -1.17 4.07
CA VAL A 103 -4.04 -2.28 5.00
C VAL A 103 -2.92 -3.33 5.08
N GLY A 104 -1.77 -3.11 4.47
CA GLY A 104 -0.59 -3.97 4.59
C GLY A 104 -0.64 -5.25 3.76
N GLU A 105 -1.32 -5.25 2.60
CA GLU A 105 -1.35 -6.43 1.71
C GLU A 105 0.05 -6.87 1.30
N LEU A 106 0.94 -5.91 1.03
CA LEU A 106 2.31 -6.20 0.60
C LEU A 106 3.21 -6.74 1.73
N GLY A 107 2.84 -6.50 2.99
CA GLY A 107 3.51 -7.15 4.12
C GLY A 107 3.28 -8.66 4.13
N LEU A 108 2.05 -9.12 3.84
CA LEU A 108 1.76 -10.54 3.67
C LEU A 108 2.53 -11.16 2.49
N TRP A 109 2.70 -10.40 1.39
CA TRP A 109 3.53 -10.81 0.25
C TRP A 109 5.01 -10.90 0.61
N ALA A 110 5.52 -9.95 1.38
CA ALA A 110 6.91 -9.89 1.87
C ALA A 110 7.22 -11.07 2.81
N ALA A 111 6.31 -11.38 3.74
CA ALA A 111 6.45 -12.49 4.68
C ALA A 111 6.59 -13.84 3.98
N GLN A 112 5.88 -14.09 2.87
CA GLN A 112 6.05 -15.32 2.08
C GLN A 112 7.44 -15.47 1.44
N ARG A 113 8.21 -14.39 1.39
CA ARG A 113 9.55 -14.32 0.77
C ARG A 113 10.66 -14.12 1.78
N ASP A 114 10.33 -14.28 3.07
CA ASP A 114 11.26 -14.08 4.18
C ASP A 114 11.92 -12.68 4.13
N LEU A 115 11.11 -11.65 3.84
CA LEU A 115 11.52 -10.26 3.93
C LEU A 115 10.95 -9.64 5.20
N ALA A 116 11.77 -8.95 5.97
CA ALA A 116 11.29 -8.07 7.03
C ALA A 116 10.40 -6.98 6.44
N TYR A 117 9.38 -6.56 7.19
CA TYR A 117 8.42 -5.57 6.70
C TYR A 117 8.44 -4.32 7.57
N THR A 118 8.56 -3.15 6.92
CA THR A 118 8.48 -1.84 7.56
C THR A 118 7.42 -1.02 6.83
N ALA A 119 6.39 -0.59 7.54
CA ALA A 119 5.21 0.06 6.99
C ALA A 119 5.08 1.52 7.44
N PHE A 120 4.77 2.40 6.49
CA PHE A 120 4.41 3.80 6.70
C PHE A 120 3.01 4.04 6.14
N GLU A 121 2.06 4.43 7.01
CA GLU A 121 0.68 4.68 6.64
C GLU A 121 0.07 5.75 7.56
N PRO A 122 -0.20 6.96 7.06
CA PRO A 122 -0.71 8.05 7.88
C PRO A 122 -2.18 7.87 8.33
N GLU A 123 -2.97 7.08 7.60
CA GLU A 123 -4.38 6.87 7.89
C GLU A 123 -4.57 5.89 9.05
N LEU A 124 -5.30 6.30 10.11
CA LEU A 124 -5.46 5.52 11.34
C LEU A 124 -6.08 4.14 11.11
N LEU A 125 -7.14 4.06 10.32
CA LEU A 125 -7.87 2.80 10.12
C LEU A 125 -7.07 1.83 9.26
N GLU A 126 -6.43 2.34 8.23
CA GLU A 126 -5.53 1.58 7.36
C GLU A 126 -4.33 1.06 8.14
N ALA A 127 -3.65 1.92 8.90
CA ALA A 127 -2.51 1.53 9.75
C ALA A 127 -2.91 0.45 10.77
N ARG A 128 -4.07 0.59 11.41
CA ARG A 128 -4.60 -0.42 12.33
C ARG A 128 -4.86 -1.77 11.63
N CYS A 129 -5.40 -1.75 10.40
CA CYS A 129 -5.54 -2.96 9.61
C CYS A 129 -4.18 -3.56 9.24
N CYS A 130 -3.21 -2.73 8.87
CA CYS A 130 -1.84 -3.14 8.60
C CYS A 130 -1.21 -3.84 9.82
N ASP A 131 -1.38 -3.28 11.02
CA ASP A 131 -0.91 -3.88 12.27
C ASP A 131 -1.55 -5.25 12.54
N LEU A 132 -2.85 -5.37 12.33
CA LEU A 132 -3.57 -6.65 12.47
C LEU A 132 -3.10 -7.70 11.46
N ASN A 133 -2.81 -7.28 10.24
CA ASN A 133 -2.42 -8.17 9.15
C ASN A 133 -0.97 -8.65 9.24
N ASN A 134 -0.06 -7.83 9.79
CA ASN A 134 1.39 -8.08 9.70
C ASN A 134 2.09 -8.18 11.06
N PHE A 135 1.53 -7.59 12.11
CA PHE A 135 2.21 -7.42 13.40
C PHE A 135 1.39 -7.95 14.58
N GLU A 136 0.44 -8.86 14.34
CA GLU A 136 -0.42 -9.45 15.38
C GLU A 136 -1.21 -8.39 16.18
N GLY A 137 -1.49 -7.24 15.56
CA GLY A 137 -2.17 -6.10 16.16
C GLY A 137 -1.29 -5.20 17.02
N ARG A 138 0.02 -5.45 17.10
CA ARG A 138 0.97 -4.51 17.73
C ARG A 138 1.11 -3.26 16.87
N PRO A 139 1.19 -2.05 17.46
CA PRO A 139 1.24 -0.79 16.72
C PRO A 139 2.64 -0.52 16.16
N GLU A 140 3.04 -1.31 15.17
CA GLU A 140 4.34 -1.25 14.49
C GLU A 140 4.28 -0.43 13.20
N THR A 141 3.10 -0.26 12.61
CA THR A 141 2.91 0.61 11.44
C THR A 141 3.16 2.06 11.84
N ARG A 142 4.12 2.70 11.21
CA ARG A 142 4.48 4.10 11.49
C ARG A 142 3.43 5.03 10.89
N ARG A 143 2.67 5.70 11.76
CA ARG A 143 1.58 6.59 11.39
C ARG A 143 2.07 7.97 11.01
N ILE A 144 2.95 8.05 10.02
CA ILE A 144 3.53 9.27 9.47
C ILE A 144 3.44 9.26 7.95
N ALA A 145 3.40 10.43 7.35
CA ALA A 145 3.64 10.61 5.93
C ALA A 145 5.16 10.69 5.68
N LEU A 146 5.67 10.01 4.67
CA LEU A 146 7.04 10.25 4.22
C LEU A 146 7.07 11.52 3.37
N TRP A 147 8.07 12.38 3.62
CA TRP A 147 8.19 13.69 3.00
C TRP A 147 9.65 14.14 2.88
N HIS A 148 9.92 15.29 2.24
CA HIS A 148 11.27 15.79 2.09
C HIS A 148 11.85 16.45 3.36
N GLU A 149 11.01 16.79 4.33
CA GLU A 149 11.41 17.38 5.63
C GLU A 149 10.46 16.95 6.76
N ALA A 150 10.88 17.12 8.00
CA ALA A 150 10.02 16.93 9.16
C ALA A 150 9.06 18.13 9.28
N SER A 151 7.75 17.87 9.25
CA SER A 151 6.71 18.90 9.27
C SER A 151 5.36 18.32 9.68
N MET A 152 4.36 19.21 9.84
CA MET A 152 2.95 18.82 9.90
C MET A 152 2.30 19.15 8.56
N LEU A 153 1.74 18.15 7.89
CA LEU A 153 1.09 18.31 6.60
C LEU A 153 -0.43 18.33 6.74
N GLN A 154 -1.09 19.13 5.92
CA GLN A 154 -2.54 19.10 5.77
C GLN A 154 -2.91 17.94 4.82
N PHE A 155 -3.61 16.96 5.34
CA PHE A 155 -3.94 15.73 4.64
C PHE A 155 -5.41 15.72 4.26
N HIS A 156 -5.69 15.61 2.97
CA HIS A 156 -7.03 15.60 2.40
C HIS A 156 -7.48 14.17 2.17
N SER A 157 -8.42 13.70 2.99
CA SER A 157 -8.95 12.33 2.88
C SER A 157 -10.24 12.29 2.08
N LYS A 158 -10.39 11.27 1.23
CA LYS A 158 -11.68 10.90 0.62
C LYS A 158 -12.27 9.72 1.41
N PRO A 159 -13.40 9.89 2.11
CA PRO A 159 -13.95 8.84 2.97
C PRO A 159 -14.28 7.54 2.25
N ASP A 160 -14.67 7.61 0.97
CA ASP A 160 -15.13 6.47 0.19
C ASP A 160 -14.01 5.76 -0.59
N THR A 161 -12.85 6.40 -0.75
CA THR A 161 -11.70 5.87 -1.47
C THR A 161 -10.46 5.92 -0.59
N ALA A 162 -9.40 5.18 -0.90
CA ALA A 162 -8.13 5.28 -0.16
C ALA A 162 -7.23 6.42 -0.68
N ASP A 163 -7.76 7.28 -1.54
CA ASP A 163 -7.02 8.35 -2.21
C ASP A 163 -6.91 9.56 -1.27
N SER A 164 -6.08 9.46 -0.26
CA SER A 164 -5.79 10.55 0.68
C SER A 164 -4.48 11.20 0.29
N SER A 165 -4.45 12.52 0.08
CA SER A 165 -3.28 13.23 -0.46
C SER A 165 -2.91 14.45 0.37
N VAL A 166 -1.64 14.83 0.34
CA VAL A 166 -1.14 16.13 0.84
C VAL A 166 -1.52 17.29 -0.07
N PHE A 167 -1.93 16.99 -1.29
CA PHE A 167 -2.43 18.00 -2.24
C PHE A 167 -3.93 18.16 -2.11
N GLU A 168 -4.41 19.38 -2.35
CA GLU A 168 -5.84 19.64 -2.35
C GLU A 168 -6.54 18.85 -3.46
N ILE A 169 -7.56 18.09 -3.09
CA ILE A 169 -8.37 17.26 -3.97
C ILE A 169 -9.84 17.67 -3.89
N ASP A 170 -10.57 17.52 -5.00
CA ASP A 170 -11.99 17.83 -5.05
C ASP A 170 -12.81 16.90 -4.15
N ALA A 171 -13.84 17.46 -3.51
CA ALA A 171 -14.78 16.74 -2.62
C ALA A 171 -14.10 16.03 -1.43
N ALA A 172 -12.96 16.54 -0.97
CA ALA A 172 -12.34 16.04 0.25
C ALA A 172 -13.15 16.39 1.51
N ALA A 173 -12.98 15.57 2.54
CA ALA A 173 -13.36 15.95 3.90
C ALA A 173 -12.48 17.13 4.38
N ALA A 174 -12.84 17.73 5.53
CA ALA A 174 -12.00 18.74 6.13
C ALA A 174 -10.56 18.19 6.30
N PRO A 175 -9.53 18.96 5.95
CA PRO A 175 -8.16 18.52 6.07
C PRO A 175 -7.82 18.25 7.53
N ARG A 176 -6.95 17.28 7.76
CA ARG A 176 -6.39 16.96 9.09
C ARG A 176 -4.88 17.05 9.05
N GLU A 177 -4.30 17.33 10.19
CA GLU A 177 -2.85 17.33 10.34
C GLU A 177 -2.29 15.92 10.48
N VAL A 178 -1.24 15.66 9.73
CA VAL A 178 -0.47 14.41 9.76
C VAL A 178 1.00 14.76 9.95
N GLU A 179 1.66 14.06 10.87
CA GLU A 179 3.10 14.16 11.04
C GLU A 179 3.82 13.65 9.79
N ALA A 180 4.82 14.40 9.34
CA ALA A 180 5.65 14.04 8.20
C ALA A 180 7.11 13.97 8.56
N MET A 181 7.82 13.01 7.97
CA MET A 181 9.23 12.75 8.25
C MET A 181 9.97 12.31 6.99
N ARG A 182 11.27 12.57 6.96
CA ARG A 182 12.17 12.02 5.94
C ARG A 182 12.36 10.53 6.15
N LEU A 183 12.44 9.77 5.07
CA LEU A 183 12.78 8.34 5.15
C LEU A 183 14.18 8.14 5.76
N ASP A 184 15.12 9.03 5.45
CA ASP A 184 16.49 9.03 6.02
C ASP A 184 16.52 9.08 7.55
N ALA A 185 15.53 9.72 8.17
CA ALA A 185 15.39 9.82 9.62
C ALA A 185 14.47 8.72 10.20
N ALA A 186 13.66 8.12 9.35
CA ALA A 186 12.67 7.15 9.77
C ALA A 186 13.19 5.71 9.82
N ILE A 187 14.26 5.37 9.10
CA ILE A 187 14.86 4.03 9.11
C ILE A 187 16.34 4.09 9.42
N ASP A 188 16.81 3.11 10.18
CA ASP A 188 18.21 2.96 10.54
C ASP A 188 18.94 2.00 9.57
N SER A 189 20.28 2.07 9.56
CA SER A 189 21.13 1.15 8.78
C SER A 189 20.87 -0.33 9.10
N ASP A 190 20.50 -0.62 10.34
CA ASP A 190 20.25 -1.99 10.84
C ASP A 190 18.94 -2.59 10.29
N THR A 191 18.07 -1.75 9.70
CA THR A 191 16.87 -2.19 8.97
C THR A 191 17.22 -3.07 7.76
N PHE A 192 18.42 -2.90 7.18
CA PHE A 192 18.81 -3.56 5.94
C PHE A 192 19.50 -4.90 6.20
N GLY A 193 18.75 -5.99 6.07
CA GLY A 193 19.29 -7.36 6.10
C GLY A 193 20.15 -7.71 4.88
N PRO A 194 20.70 -8.94 4.82
CA PRO A 194 21.58 -9.37 3.73
C PRO A 194 20.89 -9.70 2.41
N GLY A 195 19.56 -9.96 2.45
CA GLY A 195 18.76 -10.31 1.28
C GLY A 195 18.35 -9.11 0.42
N THR A 196 17.33 -9.32 -0.39
CA THR A 196 16.81 -8.26 -1.29
C THR A 196 16.11 -7.14 -0.52
N ARG A 197 16.39 -5.90 -0.88
CA ARG A 197 15.91 -4.69 -0.22
C ARG A 197 15.06 -3.88 -1.19
N ILE A 198 13.78 -3.77 -0.89
CA ILE A 198 12.79 -3.15 -1.77
C ILE A 198 12.19 -1.94 -1.07
N PHE A 199 12.11 -0.83 -1.79
CA PHE A 199 11.30 0.33 -1.43
C PHE A 199 10.09 0.41 -2.34
N LYS A 200 8.88 0.21 -1.79
CA LYS A 200 7.65 0.52 -2.52
C LYS A 200 7.27 1.96 -2.23
N LEU A 201 7.00 2.72 -3.27
CA LEU A 201 6.73 4.14 -3.25
C LEU A 201 5.36 4.42 -3.88
N GLU A 202 4.38 4.73 -3.05
CA GLU A 202 3.07 5.23 -3.41
C GLU A 202 2.66 6.28 -2.38
N ALA A 203 2.55 7.52 -2.79
CA ALA A 203 2.30 8.66 -1.91
C ALA A 203 1.25 9.63 -2.48
N GLU A 204 0.34 9.09 -3.32
CA GLU A 204 -0.81 9.80 -3.87
C GLU A 204 -0.43 11.15 -4.49
N GLY A 205 0.65 11.12 -5.30
CA GLY A 205 1.20 12.27 -6.02
C GLY A 205 2.36 12.97 -5.33
N ALA A 206 2.82 12.50 -4.16
CA ALA A 206 3.94 13.08 -3.42
C ALA A 206 5.25 12.28 -3.56
N GLU A 207 5.34 11.36 -4.53
CA GLU A 207 6.49 10.48 -4.74
C GLU A 207 7.82 11.26 -4.93
N PRO A 208 7.87 12.39 -5.66
CA PRO A 208 9.11 13.18 -5.78
C PRO A 208 9.60 13.71 -4.44
N GLU A 209 8.70 14.23 -3.61
CA GLU A 209 9.01 14.77 -2.29
C GLU A 209 9.50 13.67 -1.34
N VAL A 210 8.90 12.48 -1.39
CA VAL A 210 9.38 11.32 -0.64
C VAL A 210 10.80 10.94 -1.05
N LEU A 211 11.12 10.89 -2.34
CA LEU A 211 12.47 10.60 -2.83
C LEU A 211 13.48 11.65 -2.39
N GLN A 212 13.12 12.93 -2.37
CA GLN A 212 13.97 14.00 -1.84
C GLN A 212 14.29 13.78 -0.35
N GLY A 213 13.36 13.22 0.41
CA GLY A 213 13.52 12.84 1.82
C GLY A 213 14.23 11.51 2.05
N ALA A 214 14.61 10.78 1.00
CA ALA A 214 15.20 9.46 1.08
C ALA A 214 16.64 9.37 0.56
N THR A 215 17.24 10.50 0.14
CA THR A 215 18.52 10.53 -0.59
C THR A 215 19.66 9.81 0.11
N GLY A 216 19.72 9.85 1.44
CA GLY A 216 20.78 9.22 2.24
C GLY A 216 20.70 7.69 2.28
N VAL A 217 19.48 7.14 2.22
CA VAL A 217 19.22 5.70 2.37
C VAL A 217 18.98 4.97 1.05
N MET A 218 18.69 5.68 -0.05
CA MET A 218 18.38 5.06 -1.35
C MET A 218 19.47 4.12 -1.86
N LYS A 219 20.74 4.42 -1.59
CA LYS A 219 21.90 3.55 -1.95
C LYS A 219 21.82 2.14 -1.36
N HIS A 220 21.04 1.93 -0.31
CA HIS A 220 20.88 0.64 0.35
C HIS A 220 19.83 -0.27 -0.29
N PHE A 221 18.90 0.29 -1.08
CA PHE A 221 17.88 -0.50 -1.76
C PHE A 221 18.40 -1.11 -3.06
N ASP A 222 17.97 -2.34 -3.33
CA ASP A 222 18.22 -3.03 -4.61
C ASP A 222 17.19 -2.60 -5.65
N TYR A 223 15.93 -2.43 -5.21
CA TYR A 223 14.81 -2.08 -6.09
C TYR A 223 13.92 -0.98 -5.49
N VAL A 224 13.37 -0.17 -6.39
CA VAL A 224 12.25 0.74 -6.09
C VAL A 224 11.07 0.34 -6.97
N ALA A 225 9.92 0.10 -6.34
CA ALA A 225 8.64 -0.14 -7.01
C ALA A 225 7.74 1.08 -6.82
N ALA A 226 7.62 1.93 -7.83
CA ALA A 226 6.90 3.19 -7.76
C ALA A 226 5.53 3.12 -8.47
N ASP A 227 4.49 3.63 -7.82
CA ASP A 227 3.24 4.06 -8.47
C ASP A 227 3.32 5.57 -8.68
N CYS A 228 3.23 5.99 -9.92
CA CYS A 228 3.34 7.39 -10.33
C CYS A 228 2.03 7.85 -11.00
N GLY A 229 0.90 7.31 -10.54
CA GLY A 229 -0.42 7.51 -11.14
C GLY A 229 -0.87 8.97 -11.22
N TYR A 230 -2.11 9.14 -11.67
CA TYR A 230 -2.71 10.46 -11.93
C TYR A 230 -3.38 11.00 -10.66
N GLU A 231 -2.58 11.25 -9.60
CA GLU A 231 -3.09 11.55 -8.25
C GLU A 231 -2.61 12.92 -7.74
N ARG A 232 -1.70 13.60 -8.48
CA ARG A 232 -1.11 14.86 -8.03
C ARG A 232 -2.06 16.04 -8.23
N GLY A 233 -2.66 16.49 -7.12
CA GLY A 233 -3.47 17.70 -7.04
C GLY A 233 -4.74 17.68 -7.89
N ARG A 234 -5.38 18.84 -8.02
CA ARG A 234 -6.62 18.99 -8.81
C ARG A 234 -6.45 18.67 -10.30
N ALA A 235 -5.24 18.84 -10.82
CA ALA A 235 -4.93 18.55 -12.23
C ALA A 235 -4.83 17.03 -12.51
N ALA A 236 -4.86 16.19 -11.47
CA ALA A 236 -4.64 14.76 -11.57
C ALA A 236 -3.41 14.43 -12.44
N ALA A 237 -2.29 15.13 -12.20
CA ALA A 237 -1.06 14.90 -12.93
C ALA A 237 -0.36 13.61 -12.45
N HIS A 238 0.36 12.95 -13.35
CA HIS A 238 1.26 11.86 -12.97
C HIS A 238 2.62 12.41 -12.51
N THR A 239 3.34 11.62 -11.68
CA THR A 239 4.66 11.99 -11.16
C THR A 239 5.81 11.25 -11.85
N PHE A 240 5.52 10.45 -12.88
CA PHE A 240 6.49 9.54 -13.50
C PHE A 240 7.76 10.20 -13.99
N VAL A 241 7.67 11.37 -14.62
CA VAL A 241 8.86 12.06 -15.20
C VAL A 241 9.78 12.48 -14.07
N GLU A 242 9.25 13.16 -13.06
CA GLU A 242 10.02 13.65 -11.91
C GLU A 242 10.64 12.50 -11.11
N VAL A 243 9.88 11.44 -10.84
CA VAL A 243 10.34 10.22 -10.15
C VAL A 243 11.46 9.54 -10.96
N HIS A 244 11.27 9.44 -12.29
CA HIS A 244 12.26 8.83 -13.18
C HIS A 244 13.59 9.58 -13.13
N ASP A 245 13.56 10.90 -13.27
CA ASP A 245 14.76 11.73 -13.28
C ASP A 245 15.50 11.66 -11.93
N LEU A 246 14.77 11.73 -10.82
CA LEU A 246 15.34 11.58 -9.47
C LEU A 246 16.00 10.22 -9.27
N LEU A 247 15.35 9.12 -9.64
CA LEU A 247 15.90 7.77 -9.47
C LEU A 247 17.10 7.53 -10.39
N LEU A 248 17.09 8.06 -11.62
CA LEU A 248 18.27 8.00 -12.47
C LEU A 248 19.47 8.76 -11.85
N ALA A 249 19.24 9.95 -11.30
CA ALA A 249 20.26 10.74 -10.61
C ALA A 249 20.80 10.03 -9.35
N MET A 250 19.98 9.22 -8.68
CA MET A 250 20.37 8.39 -7.53
C MET A 250 21.05 7.07 -7.91
N GLY A 251 21.33 6.82 -9.20
CA GLY A 251 22.06 5.65 -9.69
C GLY A 251 21.20 4.44 -10.00
N PHE A 252 19.87 4.58 -10.04
CA PHE A 252 18.97 3.51 -10.47
C PHE A 252 18.85 3.47 -12.00
N ARG A 253 18.31 2.37 -12.51
CA ARG A 253 17.88 2.22 -13.91
C ARG A 253 16.45 1.70 -13.95
N LEU A 254 15.67 2.15 -14.89
CA LEU A 254 14.34 1.60 -15.16
C LEU A 254 14.48 0.20 -15.75
N VAL A 255 13.80 -0.78 -15.15
CA VAL A 255 13.83 -2.18 -15.61
C VAL A 255 12.45 -2.69 -16.05
N HIS A 256 11.39 -2.08 -15.57
CA HIS A 256 10.02 -2.40 -15.98
C HIS A 256 9.11 -1.17 -15.82
N ALA A 257 8.14 -1.01 -16.72
CA ALA A 257 7.08 -0.01 -16.59
C ALA A 257 5.75 -0.57 -17.10
N SER A 258 4.66 -0.18 -16.46
CA SER A 258 3.30 -0.47 -16.89
C SER A 258 2.54 0.85 -17.05
N PHE A 259 2.25 1.23 -18.27
CA PHE A 259 1.60 2.52 -18.57
C PHE A 259 0.09 2.51 -18.34
N GLY A 260 -0.53 1.33 -18.13
CA GLY A 260 -1.96 1.27 -17.79
C GLY A 260 -2.29 1.84 -16.40
N ARG A 261 -1.31 1.82 -15.47
CA ARG A 261 -1.40 2.39 -14.10
C ARG A 261 -0.25 3.37 -13.80
N VAL A 262 0.69 3.53 -14.70
CA VAL A 262 1.92 4.33 -14.52
C VAL A 262 2.78 3.81 -13.35
N THR A 263 2.92 2.49 -13.23
CA THR A 263 3.82 1.87 -12.26
C THR A 263 5.15 1.52 -12.90
N ALA A 264 6.23 1.59 -12.14
CA ALA A 264 7.57 1.33 -12.63
C ALA A 264 8.45 0.65 -11.58
N ILE A 265 9.35 -0.24 -12.06
CA ILE A 265 10.42 -0.85 -11.27
C ILE A 265 11.74 -0.25 -11.70
N TYR A 266 12.49 0.17 -10.70
CA TYR A 266 13.86 0.63 -10.85
C TYR A 266 14.81 -0.29 -10.09
N GLN A 267 15.98 -0.53 -10.65
CA GLN A 267 17.04 -1.35 -10.07
C GLN A 267 18.28 -0.49 -9.82
N ASN A 268 18.89 -0.64 -8.66
CA ASN A 268 20.13 0.03 -8.30
C ASN A 268 21.30 -0.56 -9.11
N LYS A 269 21.99 0.30 -9.88
CA LYS A 269 23.13 -0.15 -10.74
C LYS A 269 24.32 -0.66 -9.94
N ALA A 270 24.53 -0.12 -8.73
CA ALA A 270 25.66 -0.49 -7.87
C ALA A 270 25.48 -1.83 -7.13
N ARG A 271 24.28 -2.44 -7.20
CA ARG A 271 23.89 -3.63 -6.44
C ARG A 271 23.48 -4.81 -7.34
N THR A 272 23.85 -4.75 -8.59
CA THR A 272 23.52 -5.76 -9.63
C THR A 272 24.58 -6.87 -9.79
N GLU A 273 25.58 -6.95 -8.89
CA GLU A 273 26.60 -8.00 -8.90
C GLU A 273 26.29 -9.11 -7.89
#